data_a2a0d2ca9291660842888d89f7d3deaa
#
_entry.id   a2a0d2ca9291660842888d89f7d3deaa
#
_cell.length_a   1.000
_cell.length_b   1.000
_cell.length_c   1.000
_cell.angle_alpha   90.00
_cell.angle_beta   90.00
_cell.angle_gamma   90.00
#
_symmetry.space_group_name_H-M   'P 1'
#
loop_
_entity.id
_entity.type
_entity.pdbx_description
1 polymer ?
#
loop_
_entity_poly.entity_id
_entity_poly.type
_entity_poly.pdbx_seq_one_letter_code
_entity_poly.pdbx_strand_id
1 'polypeptide(L)'
;MKEGFVRIVLLLFYVSFGMSAVGQSNNGNYRLASQSVSTDKTVHFADLSQEPDDLRQELDADAIALSKIPSDPILKPDPFGIFLDPFEKLTDQINKSAHLKIGETYTFVSQYATITPDGVRHAQTSGRADFTGALKVYDHGSTAGALSLLVRSGTNIGISQQFNLSDSLGSALTLNCLQGGGPQEPIMVNILYWREDLLHKRLSLYLGKIHPNEYISLSMFNNDERAQFLNGSSDGNLTFASDGAYAGGAAVEYQATSHVYIHALTIDTEGSPQGNLKTLADRKYMESVEAGWFSGTPGKQFRDYRMNFWRDDTESLGSGVGGGIGFEHELRSGWTPFGRLGFASNRGTSIKQVEELGIDQVKPFGRRGDMFGISLSHSEPASGAKHHESVLETFYRLRLTKSVDLGPDLELSNHPTYASRAYTSALLGMRMRIIF
;
A
#
# COMPACT_ATOMS: atom_id res chain seq x y z
N MET A 1 14.23 32.71 -8.66
CA MET A 1 14.14 31.27 -8.29
C MET A 1 12.76 30.86 -7.75
N LYS A 2 12.12 31.64 -6.87
CA LYS A 2 10.81 31.25 -6.27
C LYS A 2 9.65 31.15 -7.28
N GLU A 3 9.55 32.05 -8.25
CA GLU A 3 8.45 32.00 -9.25
C GLU A 3 8.59 30.86 -10.27
N GLY A 4 9.81 30.46 -10.63
CA GLY A 4 10.05 29.33 -11.52
C GLY A 4 9.66 28.01 -10.88
N PHE A 5 9.91 27.84 -9.59
CA PHE A 5 9.59 26.62 -8.83
C PHE A 5 8.06 26.38 -8.75
N VAL A 6 7.30 27.43 -8.42
CA VAL A 6 5.81 27.33 -8.35
C VAL A 6 5.22 27.00 -9.73
N ARG A 7 5.78 27.57 -10.81
CA ARG A 7 5.32 27.27 -12.18
C ARG A 7 5.65 25.84 -12.61
N ILE A 8 6.79 25.29 -12.21
CA ILE A 8 7.18 23.91 -12.51
C ILE A 8 6.30 22.91 -11.74
N VAL A 9 6.06 23.16 -10.45
CA VAL A 9 5.16 22.33 -9.65
C VAL A 9 3.74 22.37 -10.21
N LEU A 10 3.23 23.53 -10.60
CA LEU A 10 1.93 23.67 -11.24
C LEU A 10 1.89 23.01 -12.63
N LEU A 11 2.97 23.03 -13.40
CA LEU A 11 3.04 22.38 -14.71
C LEU A 11 3.06 20.84 -14.58
N LEU A 12 3.79 20.32 -13.59
CA LEU A 12 3.80 18.90 -13.26
C LEU A 12 2.42 18.42 -12.78
N PHE A 13 1.75 19.22 -11.95
CA PHE A 13 0.35 18.98 -11.57
C PHE A 13 -0.58 18.99 -12.79
N TYR A 14 -0.37 19.88 -13.75
CA TYR A 14 -1.22 20.02 -14.94
C TYR A 14 -1.04 18.86 -15.93
N VAL A 15 0.16 18.33 -16.06
CA VAL A 15 0.46 17.17 -16.92
C VAL A 15 -0.08 15.87 -16.30
N SER A 16 0.09 15.69 -14.99
CA SER A 16 -0.36 14.48 -14.29
C SER A 16 -1.89 14.44 -14.10
N PHE A 17 -2.53 15.59 -13.96
CA PHE A 17 -3.96 15.69 -13.59
C PHE A 17 -4.87 16.26 -14.68
N GLY A 18 -4.35 16.61 -15.84
CA GLY A 18 -5.12 17.15 -16.96
C GLY A 18 -6.18 16.21 -17.54
N MET A 19 -6.28 14.95 -17.07
CA MET A 19 -7.27 13.98 -17.50
C MET A 19 -8.39 13.71 -16.48
N SER A 20 -8.42 14.39 -15.35
CA SER A 20 -9.37 14.09 -14.26
C SER A 20 -10.09 15.34 -13.76
N ALA A 21 -11.02 15.87 -14.52
CA ALA A 21 -11.96 16.83 -13.99
C ALA A 21 -13.38 16.24 -13.99
N VAL A 22 -14.01 16.27 -12.82
CA VAL A 22 -15.44 16.11 -12.46
C VAL A 22 -15.84 14.79 -11.78
N GLY A 23 -16.28 14.90 -10.53
CA GLY A 23 -17.18 13.97 -9.86
C GLY A 23 -16.83 13.63 -8.41
N GLN A 24 -17.70 13.97 -7.50
CA GLN A 24 -17.59 13.79 -6.05
C GLN A 24 -17.92 12.39 -5.54
N SER A 25 -17.19 12.01 -4.53
CA SER A 25 -17.41 11.44 -3.18
C SER A 25 -17.76 9.96 -3.01
N ASN A 26 -17.10 9.35 -2.15
CA ASN A 26 -17.30 8.65 -0.88
C ASN A 26 -16.52 7.37 -0.70
N ASN A 27 -15.78 7.39 0.41
CA ASN A 27 -15.29 6.27 1.25
C ASN A 27 -14.85 4.98 0.55
N GLY A 28 -13.55 4.84 0.46
CA GLY A 28 -12.90 3.58 0.23
C GLY A 28 -11.53 3.56 0.89
N ASN A 29 -11.24 2.51 1.56
CA ASN A 29 -9.98 2.28 2.25
C ASN A 29 -8.85 2.09 1.25
N TYR A 30 -7.83 2.94 1.30
CA TYR A 30 -6.63 2.83 0.48
C TYR A 30 -5.39 2.63 1.31
N ARG A 31 -4.45 1.92 0.77
CA ARG A 31 -3.25 1.51 1.45
C ARG A 31 -2.01 1.77 0.62
N LEU A 32 -1.01 2.20 1.30
CA LEU A 32 0.35 2.29 0.83
C LEU A 32 1.20 1.32 1.61
N ALA A 33 1.88 0.49 0.93
CA ALA A 33 3.13 -0.02 1.42
C ALA A 33 3.94 -0.59 0.28
N SER A 34 5.16 -0.27 0.25
CA SER A 34 6.07 -0.81 -0.71
C SER A 34 7.45 -0.86 -0.15
N GLN A 35 8.22 -1.79 -0.56
CA GLN A 35 9.57 -1.96 -0.04
C GLN A 35 10.62 -2.07 -1.12
N SER A 36 11.68 -1.32 -0.95
CA SER A 36 12.83 -1.38 -1.83
C SER A 36 13.78 -2.52 -1.46
N VAL A 37 14.19 -3.28 -2.43
CA VAL A 37 15.26 -4.26 -2.29
C VAL A 37 16.60 -3.57 -2.50
N SER A 38 17.30 -3.22 -1.42
CA SER A 38 18.70 -2.83 -1.46
C SER A 38 19.59 -4.07 -1.54
N THR A 39 20.49 -4.10 -2.51
CA THR A 39 21.29 -5.29 -2.81
C THR A 39 22.60 -5.40 -2.02
N ASP A 40 22.94 -4.49 -1.09
CA ASP A 40 24.31 -4.51 -0.56
C ASP A 40 24.56 -4.12 0.89
N LYS A 41 23.56 -4.02 1.73
CA LYS A 41 23.74 -3.87 3.18
C LYS A 41 22.69 -4.66 3.94
N THR A 42 23.03 -5.14 5.11
CA THR A 42 22.11 -5.73 6.08
C THR A 42 21.10 -4.64 6.45
N VAL A 43 19.94 -4.64 5.81
CA VAL A 43 18.88 -3.68 6.11
C VAL A 43 18.19 -4.21 7.34
N HIS A 44 18.43 -3.60 8.47
CA HIS A 44 17.56 -3.72 9.63
C HIS A 44 16.31 -2.89 9.35
N PHE A 45 15.17 -3.20 9.94
CA PHE A 45 14.03 -2.28 9.93
C PHE A 45 14.41 -0.87 10.40
N ALA A 46 15.44 -0.77 11.27
CA ALA A 46 16.04 0.50 11.66
C ALA A 46 17.11 1.03 10.69
N ASP A 47 17.67 0.20 9.82
CA ASP A 47 18.58 0.65 8.75
C ASP A 47 17.84 1.36 7.63
N LEU A 48 16.55 1.09 7.45
CA LEU A 48 15.65 1.91 6.65
C LEU A 48 15.52 3.34 7.24
N SER A 49 15.81 3.51 8.53
CA SER A 49 15.89 4.79 9.22
C SER A 49 17.31 5.38 9.27
N GLN A 50 18.36 4.65 8.92
CA GLN A 50 19.74 5.12 9.06
C GLN A 50 20.16 6.15 8.03
N GLU A 51 19.53 6.13 6.85
CA GLU A 51 19.69 7.22 5.91
C GLU A 51 18.37 8.00 5.87
N PRO A 52 18.34 9.28 6.28
CA PRO A 52 17.16 10.14 6.09
C PRO A 52 16.82 10.30 4.61
N ASP A 53 17.70 9.80 3.74
CA ASP A 53 17.50 9.69 2.32
C ASP A 53 16.75 8.40 1.91
N ASP A 54 16.73 7.37 2.75
CA ASP A 54 15.84 6.24 2.60
C ASP A 54 14.51 6.60 3.23
N LEU A 55 13.71 7.27 2.42
CA LEU A 55 12.31 7.38 2.71
C LEU A 55 11.76 5.99 2.75
N ARG A 56 11.34 5.62 3.94
CA ARG A 56 10.60 4.41 4.13
C ARG A 56 9.48 4.31 3.11
N GLN A 57 9.15 3.17 2.86
CA GLN A 57 8.02 2.59 2.21
C GLN A 57 6.74 3.42 2.27
N GLU A 58 6.56 4.13 3.35
CA GLU A 58 5.44 5.02 3.62
C GLU A 58 5.22 6.06 2.52
N LEU A 59 6.24 6.36 1.76
CA LEU A 59 6.20 7.38 0.73
C LEU A 59 6.50 6.86 -0.65
N ASP A 60 6.08 5.66 -0.95
CA ASP A 60 6.34 5.14 -2.26
C ASP A 60 7.83 5.11 -2.63
N ALA A 61 8.66 4.85 -1.63
CA ALA A 61 10.07 4.62 -1.83
C ALA A 61 10.33 3.59 -2.93
N ASP A 62 9.35 2.73 -3.22
CA ASP A 62 9.40 1.82 -4.36
C ASP A 62 9.42 2.54 -5.69
N ALA A 63 8.63 3.56 -5.88
CA ALA A 63 8.69 4.32 -7.11
C ALA A 63 10.07 4.97 -7.28
N ILE A 64 10.61 5.52 -6.18
CA ILE A 64 11.93 6.14 -6.16
C ILE A 64 13.04 5.09 -6.19
N ALA A 65 12.88 3.97 -5.49
CA ALA A 65 13.89 2.91 -5.39
C ALA A 65 13.86 1.95 -6.59
N LEU A 66 12.69 1.68 -7.18
CA LEU A 66 12.58 0.84 -8.37
C LEU A 66 13.31 1.42 -9.57
N SER A 67 13.39 2.75 -9.70
CA SER A 67 14.22 3.38 -10.72
C SER A 67 15.73 3.11 -10.51
N LYS A 68 16.15 2.78 -9.29
CA LYS A 68 17.55 2.55 -8.89
C LYS A 68 17.92 1.07 -8.74
N ILE A 69 16.94 0.16 -8.67
CA ILE A 69 17.22 -1.27 -8.58
C ILE A 69 17.76 -1.77 -9.94
N PRO A 70 18.92 -2.46 -9.97
CA PRO A 70 19.37 -3.12 -11.16
C PRO A 70 18.29 -4.08 -11.68
N SER A 71 17.73 -3.79 -12.83
CA SER A 71 16.70 -4.57 -13.46
C SER A 71 17.15 -5.06 -14.84
N ASP A 72 16.54 -6.13 -15.31
CA ASP A 72 16.75 -6.67 -16.65
C ASP A 72 15.49 -6.43 -17.50
N PRO A 73 15.22 -5.17 -17.91
CA PRO A 73 14.05 -4.87 -18.71
C PRO A 73 14.11 -5.58 -20.06
N ILE A 74 12.93 -5.92 -20.60
CA ILE A 74 12.82 -6.57 -21.91
C ILE A 74 13.22 -5.59 -23.01
N LEU A 75 12.72 -4.36 -22.95
CA LEU A 75 12.97 -3.34 -23.96
C LEU A 75 14.13 -2.45 -23.53
N LYS A 76 15.19 -2.47 -24.34
CA LYS A 76 16.38 -1.64 -24.23
C LYS A 76 16.75 -1.09 -25.62
N PRO A 77 16.89 0.23 -25.81
CA PRO A 77 16.64 1.31 -24.83
C PRO A 77 15.16 1.44 -24.44
N ASP A 78 14.89 2.17 -23.36
CA ASP A 78 13.53 2.47 -22.93
C ASP A 78 12.84 3.38 -23.96
N PRO A 79 11.77 2.96 -24.65
CA PRO A 79 11.08 3.78 -25.65
C PRO A 79 10.39 5.00 -25.03
N PHE A 80 10.12 4.99 -23.72
CA PHE A 80 9.52 6.10 -22.98
C PHE A 80 10.56 7.06 -22.41
N GLY A 81 11.86 6.74 -22.50
CA GLY A 81 12.95 7.55 -21.94
C GLY A 81 12.98 8.99 -22.46
N ILE A 82 12.51 9.25 -23.67
CA ILE A 82 12.42 10.64 -24.21
C ILE A 82 11.56 11.52 -23.29
N PHE A 83 10.51 10.99 -22.69
CA PHE A 83 9.59 11.71 -21.81
C PHE A 83 9.99 11.59 -20.34
N LEU A 84 10.48 10.43 -19.90
CA LEU A 84 10.71 10.13 -18.49
C LEU A 84 12.10 10.53 -18.00
N ASP A 85 13.16 10.41 -18.83
CA ASP A 85 14.53 10.79 -18.46
C ASP A 85 14.70 12.26 -18.06
N PRO A 86 14.04 13.25 -18.72
CA PRO A 86 14.12 14.64 -18.27
C PRO A 86 13.50 14.85 -16.89
N PHE A 87 12.41 14.14 -16.57
CA PHE A 87 11.76 14.19 -15.28
C PHE A 87 12.65 13.57 -14.18
N GLU A 88 13.20 12.38 -14.40
CA GLU A 88 14.15 11.73 -13.50
C GLU A 88 15.36 12.63 -13.19
N LYS A 89 15.94 13.27 -14.20
CA LYS A 89 17.04 14.23 -14.02
C LYS A 89 16.64 15.43 -13.17
N LEU A 90 15.42 15.95 -13.37
CA LEU A 90 14.91 17.07 -12.59
C LEU A 90 14.70 16.69 -11.13
N THR A 91 14.07 15.57 -10.86
CA THR A 91 13.85 15.08 -9.49
C THR A 91 15.15 14.79 -8.76
N ASP A 92 16.15 14.21 -9.45
CA ASP A 92 17.50 14.03 -8.93
C ASP A 92 18.20 15.35 -8.59
N GLN A 93 18.04 16.39 -9.43
CA GLN A 93 18.60 17.73 -9.15
C GLN A 93 17.93 18.36 -7.94
N ILE A 94 16.61 18.27 -7.83
CA ILE A 94 15.84 18.76 -6.68
C ILE A 94 16.29 18.05 -5.39
N ASN A 95 16.41 16.73 -5.42
CA ASN A 95 16.90 15.97 -4.28
C ASN A 95 18.30 16.41 -3.82
N LYS A 96 19.23 16.55 -4.75
CA LYS A 96 20.59 17.00 -4.45
C LYS A 96 20.67 18.43 -3.91
N SER A 97 19.82 19.34 -4.40
CA SER A 97 19.88 20.77 -4.04
C SER A 97 19.01 21.14 -2.85
N ALA A 98 17.89 20.46 -2.63
CA ALA A 98 16.90 20.81 -1.63
C ALA A 98 16.64 19.70 -0.61
N HIS A 99 17.30 18.54 -0.72
CA HIS A 99 17.04 17.35 0.09
C HIS A 99 15.56 16.92 0.06
N LEU A 100 14.90 17.17 -1.07
CA LEU A 100 13.51 16.82 -1.34
C LEU A 100 13.48 15.67 -2.33
N LYS A 101 13.15 14.48 -1.87
CA LYS A 101 12.86 13.33 -2.71
C LYS A 101 11.44 13.46 -3.26
N ILE A 102 11.28 13.18 -4.52
CA ILE A 102 9.98 13.18 -5.22
C ILE A 102 9.87 11.86 -5.96
N GLY A 103 8.70 11.24 -5.88
CA GLY A 103 8.34 10.08 -6.68
C GLY A 103 6.95 10.25 -7.25
N GLU A 104 6.73 9.72 -8.43
CA GLU A 104 5.42 9.69 -9.07
C GLU A 104 5.22 8.35 -9.76
N THR A 105 4.05 7.76 -9.56
CA THR A 105 3.63 6.57 -10.28
C THR A 105 2.23 6.74 -10.82
N TYR A 106 1.97 6.14 -11.98
CA TYR A 106 0.62 5.94 -12.49
C TYR A 106 0.38 4.45 -12.68
N THR A 107 -0.62 3.93 -11.97
CA THR A 107 -0.98 2.52 -12.05
C THR A 107 -2.36 2.38 -12.68
N PHE A 108 -2.44 1.51 -13.66
CA PHE A 108 -3.64 1.17 -14.41
C PHE A 108 -3.97 -0.31 -14.19
N VAL A 109 -5.24 -0.61 -13.89
CA VAL A 109 -5.75 -1.98 -13.73
C VAL A 109 -7.03 -2.14 -14.55
N SER A 110 -7.09 -3.19 -15.35
CA SER A 110 -8.32 -3.61 -16.04
C SER A 110 -8.65 -5.03 -15.61
N GLN A 111 -9.87 -5.26 -15.14
CA GLN A 111 -10.36 -6.57 -14.69
C GLN A 111 -11.65 -6.93 -15.38
N TYR A 112 -11.82 -8.24 -15.62
CA TYR A 112 -13.04 -8.84 -16.17
C TYR A 112 -13.47 -10.03 -15.30
N ALA A 113 -14.67 -9.98 -14.72
CA ALA A 113 -15.29 -11.07 -13.97
C ALA A 113 -16.08 -11.99 -14.89
N THR A 114 -15.82 -13.28 -14.82
CA THR A 114 -16.49 -14.28 -15.67
C THR A 114 -17.97 -14.48 -15.29
N ILE A 115 -18.26 -14.35 -14.00
CA ILE A 115 -19.62 -14.46 -13.43
C ILE A 115 -19.89 -13.25 -12.56
N THR A 116 -21.02 -12.60 -12.77
CA THR A 116 -21.51 -11.47 -11.97
C THR A 116 -22.96 -11.70 -11.58
N PRO A 117 -23.50 -11.04 -10.55
CA PRO A 117 -24.93 -10.96 -10.32
C PRO A 117 -25.68 -10.38 -11.54
N ASP A 118 -26.95 -10.74 -11.67
CA ASP A 118 -27.79 -10.30 -12.82
C ASP A 118 -27.81 -8.77 -12.93
N GLY A 119 -27.52 -8.26 -14.13
CA GLY A 119 -27.50 -6.83 -14.43
C GLY A 119 -26.21 -6.09 -14.02
N VAL A 120 -25.25 -6.77 -13.39
CA VAL A 120 -23.96 -6.19 -13.01
C VAL A 120 -22.97 -6.26 -14.17
N ARG A 121 -22.18 -5.21 -14.35
CA ARG A 121 -21.11 -5.17 -15.36
C ARG A 121 -20.02 -6.17 -15.02
N HIS A 122 -19.48 -6.82 -16.06
CA HIS A 122 -18.39 -7.79 -15.92
C HIS A 122 -17.01 -7.14 -15.86
N ALA A 123 -16.86 -5.93 -16.37
CA ALA A 123 -15.56 -5.33 -16.56
C ALA A 123 -15.43 -3.98 -15.85
N GLN A 124 -14.26 -3.72 -15.31
CA GLN A 124 -13.86 -2.46 -14.76
C GLN A 124 -12.41 -2.15 -15.18
N THR A 125 -12.19 -0.87 -15.48
CA THR A 125 -10.85 -0.33 -15.69
C THR A 125 -10.68 0.90 -14.82
N SER A 126 -9.60 0.96 -14.08
CA SER A 126 -9.29 2.07 -13.19
C SER A 126 -7.82 2.50 -13.35
N GLY A 127 -7.54 3.73 -13.01
CA GLY A 127 -6.21 4.29 -12.96
C GLY A 127 -6.01 5.15 -11.72
N ARG A 128 -4.82 5.11 -11.14
CA ARG A 128 -4.45 5.92 -9.97
C ARG A 128 -3.08 6.52 -10.15
N ALA A 129 -2.99 7.82 -9.91
CA ALA A 129 -1.74 8.55 -9.76
C ALA A 129 -1.39 8.66 -8.28
N ASP A 130 -0.16 8.33 -7.93
CA ASP A 130 0.40 8.50 -6.59
C ASP A 130 1.62 9.43 -6.71
N PHE A 131 1.59 10.57 -6.03
CA PHE A 131 2.68 11.52 -5.94
C PHE A 131 3.21 11.53 -4.51
N THR A 132 4.49 11.28 -4.36
CA THR A 132 5.18 11.23 -3.07
C THR A 132 6.22 12.32 -2.96
N GLY A 133 6.38 12.84 -1.75
CA GLY A 133 7.40 13.81 -1.45
C GLY A 133 7.94 13.63 -0.05
N ALA A 134 9.28 13.77 0.12
CA ALA A 134 9.85 13.82 1.44
C ALA A 134 11.01 14.79 1.51
N LEU A 135 10.86 15.71 2.42
CA LEU A 135 11.81 16.77 2.67
C LEU A 135 12.58 16.45 3.95
N LYS A 136 13.87 16.16 3.80
CA LYS A 136 14.79 16.10 4.94
C LYS A 136 15.07 17.52 5.41
N VAL A 137 14.64 17.82 6.66
CA VAL A 137 14.80 19.16 7.24
C VAL A 137 16.14 19.28 7.95
N TYR A 138 16.55 18.25 8.66
CA TYR A 138 17.87 18.17 9.29
C TYR A 138 18.33 16.73 9.52
N ASP A 139 19.65 16.56 9.66
CA ASP A 139 20.30 15.30 10.03
C ASP A 139 21.58 15.61 10.83
N HIS A 140 21.59 15.21 12.09
CA HIS A 140 22.71 15.38 12.99
C HIS A 140 23.34 14.03 13.40
N GLY A 141 23.10 12.98 12.63
CA GLY A 141 23.60 11.63 12.87
C GLY A 141 22.85 10.84 13.92
N SER A 142 22.72 11.36 15.14
CA SER A 142 21.92 10.71 16.20
C SER A 142 20.44 11.07 16.15
N THR A 143 20.10 12.17 15.47
CA THR A 143 18.73 12.68 15.30
C THR A 143 18.54 13.19 13.88
N ALA A 144 17.36 12.98 13.31
CA ALA A 144 16.99 13.53 12.02
C ALA A 144 15.51 13.87 11.98
N GLY A 145 15.14 14.90 11.20
CA GLY A 145 13.77 15.32 11.02
C GLY A 145 13.38 15.41 9.55
N ALA A 146 12.22 14.87 9.21
CA ALA A 146 11.69 14.88 7.86
C ALA A 146 10.19 15.17 7.82
N LEU A 147 9.75 15.83 6.75
CA LEU A 147 8.34 16.02 6.41
C LEU A 147 7.99 15.14 5.22
N SER A 148 6.93 14.37 5.35
CA SER A 148 6.51 13.37 4.38
C SER A 148 5.12 13.63 3.84
N LEU A 149 4.91 13.42 2.54
CA LEU A 149 3.68 13.72 1.81
C LEU A 149 3.35 12.61 0.82
N LEU A 150 2.08 12.19 0.81
CA LEU A 150 1.48 11.44 -0.30
C LEU A 150 0.23 12.14 -0.78
N VAL A 151 0.14 12.36 -2.07
CA VAL A 151 -1.05 12.84 -2.76
C VAL A 151 -1.50 11.79 -3.76
N ARG A 152 -2.78 11.46 -3.74
CA ARG A 152 -3.40 10.49 -4.66
C ARG A 152 -4.51 11.11 -5.48
N SER A 153 -4.70 10.55 -6.66
CA SER A 153 -5.88 10.79 -7.49
C SER A 153 -6.19 9.55 -8.29
N GLY A 154 -7.43 9.05 -8.23
CA GLY A 154 -7.86 7.85 -8.91
C GLY A 154 -9.18 8.02 -9.64
N THR A 155 -9.40 7.24 -10.70
CA THR A 155 -10.64 7.26 -11.47
C THR A 155 -10.89 5.94 -12.18
N ASN A 156 -12.19 5.63 -12.38
CA ASN A 156 -12.59 4.66 -13.37
C ASN A 156 -12.42 5.22 -14.78
N ILE A 157 -11.94 4.40 -15.69
CA ILE A 157 -11.70 4.76 -17.08
C ILE A 157 -12.80 4.15 -17.96
N GLY A 158 -13.36 4.96 -18.83
CA GLY A 158 -14.39 4.53 -19.79
C GLY A 158 -15.81 4.39 -19.23
N ILE A 159 -16.04 4.72 -17.96
CA ILE A 159 -17.36 4.79 -17.34
C ILE A 159 -17.52 6.07 -16.54
N SER A 160 -18.66 6.73 -16.71
CA SER A 160 -18.98 7.97 -16.00
C SER A 160 -19.69 7.74 -14.67
N GLN A 161 -20.20 6.54 -14.45
CA GLN A 161 -20.92 6.17 -13.24
C GLN A 161 -19.99 5.62 -12.18
N GLN A 162 -20.39 5.80 -10.95
CA GLN A 162 -19.76 5.14 -9.82
C GLN A 162 -19.93 3.63 -9.94
N PHE A 163 -18.83 2.90 -9.98
CA PHE A 163 -18.84 1.45 -10.10
C PHE A 163 -17.61 0.86 -9.42
N ASN A 164 -17.83 -0.09 -8.53
CA ASN A 164 -16.80 -0.92 -7.91
C ASN A 164 -17.15 -2.39 -8.17
N LEU A 165 -16.27 -3.07 -8.88
CA LEU A 165 -16.50 -4.47 -9.25
C LEU A 165 -16.52 -5.37 -8.01
N SER A 166 -15.61 -5.17 -7.04
CA SER A 166 -15.60 -5.93 -5.77
C SER A 166 -16.92 -5.83 -5.02
N ASP A 167 -17.38 -4.60 -4.78
CA ASP A 167 -18.67 -4.36 -4.08
C ASP A 167 -19.84 -4.93 -4.85
N SER A 168 -19.80 -4.81 -6.17
CA SER A 168 -20.86 -5.32 -7.05
C SER A 168 -20.91 -6.84 -7.09
N LEU A 169 -19.80 -7.51 -6.87
CA LEU A 169 -19.73 -8.96 -6.69
C LEU A 169 -20.15 -9.38 -5.27
N GLY A 170 -20.19 -8.45 -4.33
CA GLY A 170 -20.50 -8.72 -2.93
C GLY A 170 -19.31 -9.26 -2.15
N SER A 171 -18.07 -8.95 -2.56
CA SER A 171 -16.85 -9.35 -1.87
C SER A 171 -16.58 -8.46 -0.66
N ALA A 172 -16.22 -9.07 0.48
CA ALA A 172 -15.69 -8.37 1.65
C ALA A 172 -14.16 -8.24 1.60
N LEU A 173 -13.48 -9.01 0.76
CA LEU A 173 -12.02 -9.07 0.71
C LEU A 173 -11.41 -7.99 -0.22
N THR A 174 -12.22 -7.15 -0.85
CA THR A 174 -11.74 -6.09 -1.76
C THR A 174 -10.82 -6.64 -2.84
N LEU A 175 -11.38 -7.15 -3.93
CA LEU A 175 -10.64 -7.80 -5.02
C LEU A 175 -9.71 -6.85 -5.81
N ASN A 176 -9.78 -5.55 -5.58
CA ASN A 176 -8.93 -4.55 -6.21
C ASN A 176 -8.70 -3.37 -5.27
N CYS A 177 -7.65 -3.42 -4.47
CA CYS A 177 -7.27 -2.34 -3.56
C CYS A 177 -6.77 -1.08 -4.27
N LEU A 178 -6.29 -1.18 -5.51
CA LEU A 178 -5.89 0.00 -6.27
C LEU A 178 -7.06 0.93 -6.54
N GLN A 179 -8.22 0.38 -6.82
CA GLN A 179 -9.37 1.16 -7.21
C GLN A 179 -9.99 1.92 -6.05
N GLY A 180 -9.83 1.45 -4.85
CA GLY A 180 -10.41 1.95 -3.64
C GLY A 180 -11.75 2.62 -3.80
N GLY A 181 -12.74 2.17 -3.16
CA GLY A 181 -14.11 2.64 -2.88
C GLY A 181 -14.84 3.65 -3.75
N GLY A 182 -14.20 4.29 -4.68
CA GLY A 182 -14.86 5.34 -5.44
C GLY A 182 -14.48 5.39 -6.91
N PRO A 183 -15.41 5.81 -7.78
CA PRO A 183 -15.17 5.89 -9.21
C PRO A 183 -14.23 7.02 -9.60
N GLN A 184 -14.17 8.02 -8.77
CA GLN A 184 -13.40 9.22 -9.02
C GLN A 184 -12.94 9.76 -7.68
N GLU A 185 -11.66 9.66 -7.42
CA GLU A 185 -11.04 10.34 -6.31
C GLU A 185 -10.52 11.68 -6.77
N PRO A 186 -11.02 12.76 -6.18
CA PRO A 186 -10.38 14.05 -6.36
C PRO A 186 -8.94 13.96 -5.86
N ILE A 187 -8.10 14.91 -6.23
CA ILE A 187 -6.77 15.05 -5.68
C ILE A 187 -6.87 15.16 -4.17
N MET A 188 -6.28 14.22 -3.45
CA MET A 188 -6.34 14.14 -1.99
C MET A 188 -4.96 14.00 -1.40
N VAL A 189 -4.73 14.70 -0.28
CA VAL A 189 -3.57 14.47 0.58
C VAL A 189 -3.89 13.29 1.48
N ASN A 190 -3.37 12.11 1.13
CA ASN A 190 -3.56 10.89 1.90
C ASN A 190 -2.67 10.86 3.14
N ILE A 191 -1.40 11.25 2.99
CA ILE A 191 -0.41 11.28 4.07
C ILE A 191 0.23 12.66 4.14
N LEU A 192 0.41 13.15 5.35
CA LEU A 192 1.21 14.33 5.65
C LEU A 192 1.61 14.27 7.11
N TYR A 193 2.85 13.90 7.38
CA TYR A 193 3.35 13.82 8.74
C TYR A 193 4.76 14.35 8.88
N TRP A 194 5.10 14.76 10.11
CA TRP A 194 6.45 14.95 10.60
C TRP A 194 6.99 13.64 11.15
N ARG A 195 8.22 13.31 10.79
CA ARG A 195 9.00 12.21 11.35
C ARG A 195 10.19 12.78 12.11
N GLU A 196 10.39 12.28 13.32
CA GLU A 196 11.53 12.57 14.17
C GLU A 196 12.29 11.29 14.52
N ASP A 197 13.53 11.17 14.06
CA ASP A 197 14.41 10.06 14.39
C ASP A 197 15.30 10.42 15.57
N LEU A 198 15.37 9.55 16.55
CA LEU A 198 16.11 9.69 17.81
C LEU A 198 16.97 8.47 18.09
N LEU A 199 17.86 8.56 19.08
CA LEU A 199 18.68 7.44 19.57
C LEU A 199 19.48 6.74 18.47
N HIS A 200 20.16 7.52 17.60
CA HIS A 200 20.82 7.00 16.41
C HIS A 200 19.84 6.24 15.50
N LYS A 201 18.64 6.82 15.33
CA LYS A 201 17.57 6.30 14.47
C LYS A 201 16.98 4.95 14.91
N ARG A 202 17.20 4.57 16.19
CA ARG A 202 16.53 3.39 16.78
C ARG A 202 15.11 3.68 17.25
N LEU A 203 14.75 4.93 17.39
CA LEU A 203 13.43 5.39 17.76
C LEU A 203 12.96 6.40 16.72
N SER A 204 11.84 6.13 16.06
CA SER A 204 11.18 7.05 15.13
C SER A 204 9.80 7.41 15.67
N LEU A 205 9.50 8.69 15.69
CA LEU A 205 8.22 9.25 16.09
C LEU A 205 7.56 9.88 14.87
N TYR A 206 6.27 9.65 14.69
CA TYR A 206 5.48 10.18 13.58
C TYR A 206 4.30 10.95 14.14
N LEU A 207 4.05 12.13 13.60
CA LEU A 207 2.94 12.98 14.00
C LEU A 207 2.31 13.66 12.79
N GLY A 208 1.04 13.45 12.58
CA GLY A 208 0.31 14.04 11.47
C GLY A 208 -0.77 13.12 10.91
N LYS A 209 -1.01 13.21 9.63
CA LYS A 209 -1.92 12.34 8.91
C LYS A 209 -1.18 11.08 8.46
N ILE A 210 -1.55 9.95 9.04
CA ILE A 210 -0.88 8.66 8.86
C ILE A 210 -1.88 7.57 8.46
N HIS A 211 -1.35 6.44 8.00
CA HIS A 211 -2.13 5.26 7.66
C HIS A 211 -1.72 4.08 8.56
N PRO A 212 -2.66 3.38 9.24
CA PRO A 212 -2.31 2.34 10.22
C PRO A 212 -1.47 1.20 9.63
N ASN A 213 -1.79 0.78 8.40
CA ASN A 213 -1.14 -0.38 7.79
C ASN A 213 0.32 -0.13 7.37
N GLU A 214 0.80 1.10 7.48
CA GLU A 214 2.22 1.42 7.30
C GLU A 214 3.06 1.10 8.53
N TYR A 215 2.41 0.86 9.67
CA TYR A 215 3.08 0.60 10.95
C TYR A 215 2.74 -0.78 11.52
N ILE A 216 1.60 -1.33 11.16
CA ILE A 216 1.07 -2.56 11.75
C ILE A 216 0.72 -3.56 10.64
N SER A 217 1.16 -4.83 10.83
CA SER A 217 0.95 -5.92 9.88
C SER A 217 1.60 -5.72 8.51
N LEU A 218 2.64 -4.90 8.46
CA LEU A 218 3.38 -4.60 7.23
C LEU A 218 4.08 -5.86 6.71
N SER A 219 4.01 -6.09 5.41
CA SER A 219 4.70 -7.18 4.72
C SER A 219 5.59 -6.67 3.60
N MET A 220 6.78 -7.28 3.44
CA MET A 220 7.74 -6.93 2.41
C MET A 220 7.31 -7.35 1.01
N PHE A 221 6.49 -8.38 0.90
CA PHE A 221 6.26 -9.06 -0.36
C PHE A 221 4.81 -9.04 -0.81
N ASN A 222 3.89 -8.49 -0.01
CA ASN A 222 2.47 -8.55 -0.32
C ASN A 222 1.64 -7.33 0.16
N ASN A 223 2.23 -6.18 0.29
CA ASN A 223 1.53 -4.97 0.76
C ASN A 223 1.50 -3.82 -0.27
N ASP A 224 1.71 -4.09 -1.55
CA ASP A 224 1.69 -3.05 -2.59
C ASP A 224 0.79 -3.46 -3.75
N GLU A 225 -0.45 -2.98 -3.74
CA GLU A 225 -1.46 -3.23 -4.77
C GLU A 225 -1.08 -2.68 -6.16
N ARG A 226 -0.04 -1.84 -6.25
CA ARG A 226 0.47 -1.33 -7.53
C ARG A 226 1.44 -2.31 -8.18
N ALA A 227 2.07 -3.18 -7.40
CA ALA A 227 3.18 -4.01 -7.84
C ALA A 227 3.10 -5.48 -7.40
N GLN A 228 2.27 -5.78 -6.41
CA GLN A 228 2.12 -7.10 -5.79
C GLN A 228 0.68 -7.58 -5.93
N PHE A 229 0.06 -8.15 -4.90
CA PHE A 229 -1.34 -8.59 -4.94
C PHE A 229 -2.32 -7.40 -5.02
N LEU A 230 -3.44 -7.60 -5.70
CA LEU A 230 -4.54 -6.62 -5.76
C LEU A 230 -5.55 -6.83 -4.62
N ASN A 231 -5.63 -8.03 -4.08
CA ASN A 231 -6.59 -8.40 -3.06
C ASN A 231 -6.29 -7.73 -1.71
N GLY A 232 -7.32 -7.21 -1.05
CA GLY A 232 -7.19 -6.52 0.22
C GLY A 232 -6.69 -7.38 1.38
N SER A 233 -6.86 -8.70 1.33
CA SER A 233 -6.29 -9.59 2.35
C SER A 233 -4.78 -9.64 2.30
N SER A 234 -4.20 -9.53 1.10
CA SER A 234 -2.75 -9.44 0.89
C SER A 234 -2.21 -8.06 1.20
N ASP A 235 -3.05 -7.02 1.15
CA ASP A 235 -2.67 -5.63 1.38
C ASP A 235 -2.87 -5.18 2.85
N GLY A 236 -2.65 -6.06 3.81
CA GLY A 236 -2.66 -5.79 5.25
C GLY A 236 -3.66 -6.64 6.04
N ASN A 237 -3.91 -6.28 7.30
CA ASN A 237 -4.82 -7.02 8.17
C ASN A 237 -6.24 -6.45 8.10
N LEU A 238 -7.15 -7.13 7.41
CA LEU A 238 -8.53 -6.70 7.24
C LEU A 238 -9.39 -6.76 8.51
N THR A 239 -8.88 -7.35 9.60
CA THR A 239 -9.65 -7.40 10.85
C THR A 239 -9.68 -6.07 11.60
N PHE A 240 -8.74 -5.16 11.35
CA PHE A 240 -8.88 -3.78 11.79
C PHE A 240 -9.18 -2.89 10.57
N ALA A 241 -10.38 -2.83 10.18
CA ALA A 241 -10.81 -1.85 9.20
C ALA A 241 -11.27 -0.62 9.98
N SER A 242 -10.37 0.28 10.30
CA SER A 242 -10.83 1.58 10.71
C SER A 242 -11.41 2.29 9.49
N ASP A 243 -12.59 2.85 9.63
CA ASP A 243 -13.14 3.78 8.63
C ASP A 243 -12.21 5.00 8.45
N GLY A 244 -11.25 5.17 9.37
CA GLY A 244 -10.23 6.21 9.42
C GLY A 244 -8.89 5.82 8.82
N ALA A 245 -8.86 5.18 7.65
CA ALA A 245 -7.63 4.70 7.03
C ALA A 245 -6.54 5.76 6.87
N TYR A 246 -6.89 7.03 6.70
CA TYR A 246 -5.95 8.16 6.58
C TYR A 246 -6.34 9.23 7.59
N ALA A 247 -5.88 9.12 8.81
CA ALA A 247 -6.32 9.95 9.91
C ALA A 247 -5.18 10.73 10.58
N GLY A 248 -5.55 11.78 11.29
CA GLY A 248 -4.64 12.48 12.20
C GLY A 248 -4.32 11.60 13.40
N GLY A 249 -3.04 11.50 13.73
CA GLY A 249 -2.58 10.65 14.83
C GLY A 249 -1.08 10.68 15.02
N ALA A 250 -0.60 9.70 15.76
CA ALA A 250 0.82 9.51 16.04
C ALA A 250 1.20 8.03 15.96
N ALA A 251 2.42 7.76 15.53
CA ALA A 251 3.00 6.44 15.58
C ALA A 251 4.42 6.47 16.15
N VAL A 252 4.84 5.34 16.68
CA VAL A 252 6.17 5.13 17.24
C VAL A 252 6.71 3.82 16.71
N GLU A 253 7.94 3.83 16.26
CA GLU A 253 8.70 2.64 15.94
C GLU A 253 9.98 2.62 16.76
N TYR A 254 10.21 1.51 17.43
CA TYR A 254 11.37 1.32 18.27
C TYR A 254 12.08 0.01 17.98
N GLN A 255 13.34 0.11 17.57
CA GLN A 255 14.21 -1.05 17.44
C GLN A 255 14.85 -1.38 18.80
N ALA A 256 14.26 -2.35 19.49
CA ALA A 256 14.72 -2.75 20.81
C ALA A 256 16.09 -3.44 20.76
N THR A 257 16.32 -4.30 19.76
CA THR A 257 17.61 -4.96 19.49
C THR A 257 17.90 -4.97 17.99
N SER A 258 19.01 -5.58 17.56
CA SER A 258 19.30 -5.79 16.12
C SER A 258 18.28 -6.67 15.39
N HIS A 259 17.38 -7.34 16.11
CA HIS A 259 16.41 -8.30 15.55
C HIS A 259 15.00 -8.11 16.08
N VAL A 260 14.75 -7.23 17.02
CA VAL A 260 13.44 -7.05 17.65
C VAL A 260 12.99 -5.62 17.50
N TYR A 261 11.79 -5.45 17.00
CA TYR A 261 11.13 -4.14 16.88
C TYR A 261 9.80 -4.11 17.63
N ILE A 262 9.36 -2.92 17.97
CA ILE A 262 8.05 -2.62 18.55
C ILE A 262 7.50 -1.40 17.81
N HIS A 263 6.30 -1.52 17.29
CA HIS A 263 5.53 -0.42 16.72
C HIS A 263 4.30 -0.16 17.57
N ALA A 264 3.90 1.09 17.66
CA ALA A 264 2.65 1.48 18.31
C ALA A 264 2.06 2.68 17.59
N LEU A 265 0.74 2.78 17.54
CA LEU A 265 0.07 3.92 16.94
C LEU A 265 -1.23 4.25 17.68
N THR A 266 -1.65 5.50 17.52
CA THR A 266 -2.98 5.98 17.86
C THR A 266 -3.43 6.97 16.80
N ILE A 267 -4.62 6.77 16.25
CA ILE A 267 -5.22 7.65 15.23
C ILE A 267 -6.68 7.91 15.54
N ASP A 268 -7.23 8.99 14.96
CA ASP A 268 -8.67 9.23 14.94
C ASP A 268 -9.38 8.09 14.17
N THR A 269 -10.34 7.43 14.79
CA THR A 269 -10.95 6.23 14.21
C THR A 269 -11.84 6.50 13.01
N GLU A 270 -12.37 7.71 12.88
CA GLU A 270 -13.27 8.15 11.80
C GLU A 270 -12.58 9.15 10.84
N GLY A 271 -11.27 9.30 10.93
CA GLY A 271 -10.51 10.12 10.00
C GLY A 271 -10.63 9.60 8.57
N SER A 272 -10.46 10.47 7.60
CA SER A 272 -10.54 10.13 6.18
C SER A 272 -9.58 11.00 5.38
N PRO A 273 -9.36 10.73 4.10
CA PRO A 273 -8.58 11.61 3.24
C PRO A 273 -9.08 13.07 3.23
N GLN A 274 -10.39 13.28 3.47
CA GLN A 274 -11.01 14.60 3.50
C GLN A 274 -11.08 15.22 4.91
N GLY A 275 -11.11 14.41 5.97
CA GLY A 275 -11.26 14.86 7.36
C GLY A 275 -10.33 14.13 8.32
N ASN A 276 -9.32 14.85 8.84
CA ASN A 276 -8.21 14.22 9.57
C ASN A 276 -8.53 13.88 11.03
N LEU A 277 -9.38 14.69 11.69
CA LEU A 277 -9.65 14.66 13.14
C LEU A 277 -11.16 14.78 13.36
N LYS A 278 -11.91 13.80 12.86
CA LYS A 278 -13.37 13.86 12.85
C LYS A 278 -13.99 13.56 14.22
N THR A 279 -13.42 12.62 14.96
CA THR A 279 -13.93 12.13 16.23
C THR A 279 -12.98 12.34 17.42
N LEU A 280 -11.96 13.19 17.24
CA LEU A 280 -11.01 13.51 18.31
C LEU A 280 -11.69 14.08 19.57
N ALA A 281 -12.67 14.96 19.37
CA ALA A 281 -13.42 15.56 20.47
C ALA A 281 -14.27 14.53 21.25
N ASP A 282 -14.70 13.47 20.58
CA ASP A 282 -15.49 12.39 21.15
C ASP A 282 -14.60 11.30 21.78
N ARG A 283 -13.27 11.49 21.72
CA ARG A 283 -12.26 10.58 22.27
C ARG A 283 -12.36 9.18 21.69
N LYS A 284 -12.62 9.07 20.40
CA LYS A 284 -12.67 7.80 19.67
C LYS A 284 -11.39 7.61 18.91
N TYR A 285 -10.69 6.54 19.23
CA TYR A 285 -9.37 6.25 18.67
C TYR A 285 -9.29 4.81 18.21
N MET A 286 -8.49 4.60 17.17
CA MET A 286 -7.85 3.33 16.92
C MET A 286 -6.48 3.36 17.58
N GLU A 287 -6.17 2.33 18.36
CA GLU A 287 -4.88 2.13 19.01
C GLU A 287 -4.36 0.76 18.64
N SER A 288 -3.08 0.65 18.35
CA SER A 288 -2.46 -0.65 18.04
C SER A 288 -1.03 -0.73 18.54
N VAL A 289 -0.60 -1.96 18.84
CA VAL A 289 0.78 -2.30 19.14
C VAL A 289 1.16 -3.56 18.38
N GLU A 290 2.37 -3.56 17.81
CA GLU A 290 2.98 -4.72 17.15
C GLU A 290 4.37 -4.95 17.71
N ALA A 291 4.73 -6.22 17.88
CA ALA A 291 6.10 -6.63 18.16
C ALA A 291 6.52 -7.69 17.12
N GLY A 292 7.74 -7.58 16.64
CA GLY A 292 8.26 -8.52 15.66
C GLY A 292 9.73 -8.87 15.89
N TRP A 293 10.08 -10.02 15.33
CA TRP A 293 11.47 -10.48 15.22
C TRP A 293 11.82 -10.64 13.75
N PHE A 294 12.94 -10.07 13.33
CA PHE A 294 13.40 -10.16 11.95
C PHE A 294 14.87 -10.51 11.83
N SER A 295 15.26 -11.03 10.67
CA SER A 295 16.66 -11.28 10.33
C SER A 295 16.86 -11.30 8.81
N GLY A 296 18.10 -11.08 8.38
CA GLY A 296 18.42 -11.02 6.95
C GLY A 296 17.87 -9.77 6.29
N THR A 297 17.95 -9.74 4.96
CA THR A 297 17.38 -8.68 4.13
C THR A 297 16.72 -9.29 2.92
N PRO A 298 15.72 -8.64 2.28
CA PRO A 298 15.12 -9.13 1.06
C PRO A 298 16.17 -9.49 0.00
N GLY A 299 16.07 -10.69 -0.56
CA GLY A 299 17.07 -11.27 -1.43
C GLY A 299 18.26 -11.96 -0.72
N LYS A 300 18.32 -11.94 0.60
CA LYS A 300 19.39 -12.54 1.44
C LYS A 300 18.83 -13.25 2.67
N GLN A 301 17.88 -14.15 2.47
CA GLN A 301 17.25 -14.93 3.53
C GLN A 301 16.52 -14.06 4.58
N PHE A 302 15.72 -13.11 4.11
CA PHE A 302 14.86 -12.30 4.95
C PHE A 302 13.86 -13.16 5.72
N ARG A 303 13.66 -12.83 6.98
CA ARG A 303 12.65 -13.45 7.84
C ARG A 303 12.04 -12.39 8.73
N ASP A 304 10.74 -12.40 8.84
CA ASP A 304 9.99 -11.58 9.78
C ASP A 304 8.87 -12.40 10.40
N TYR A 305 8.70 -12.29 11.71
CA TYR A 305 7.65 -12.93 12.49
C TYR A 305 7.10 -11.89 13.43
N ARG A 306 5.80 -11.60 13.34
CA ARG A 306 5.16 -10.50 14.04
C ARG A 306 3.84 -10.90 14.68
N MET A 307 3.48 -10.15 15.71
CA MET A 307 2.17 -10.21 16.34
C MET A 307 1.71 -8.80 16.68
N ASN A 308 0.43 -8.55 16.52
CA ASN A 308 -0.18 -7.26 16.86
C ASN A 308 -1.48 -7.44 17.65
N PHE A 309 -1.82 -6.38 18.38
CA PHE A 309 -3.09 -6.21 19.06
C PHE A 309 -3.60 -4.82 18.79
N TRP A 310 -4.91 -4.67 18.67
CA TRP A 310 -5.54 -3.40 18.40
C TRP A 310 -6.87 -3.24 19.15
N ARG A 311 -7.25 -1.99 19.35
CA ARG A 311 -8.57 -1.53 19.78
C ARG A 311 -9.03 -0.46 18.82
N ASP A 312 -10.32 -0.46 18.47
CA ASP A 312 -10.92 0.52 17.59
C ASP A 312 -12.31 0.90 18.10
N ASP A 313 -12.60 2.21 18.17
CA ASP A 313 -13.82 2.78 18.72
C ASP A 313 -14.72 3.36 17.60
N THR A 314 -14.96 2.62 16.52
CA THR A 314 -15.76 3.09 15.37
C THR A 314 -17.19 3.44 15.76
N GLU A 315 -17.77 4.47 15.12
CA GLU A 315 -19.17 4.84 15.35
C GLU A 315 -20.14 3.85 14.72
N SER A 316 -19.82 3.38 13.53
CA SER A 316 -20.69 2.55 12.70
C SER A 316 -20.80 1.12 13.23
N LEU A 317 -19.71 0.54 13.77
CA LEU A 317 -19.61 -0.85 14.19
C LEU A 317 -19.47 -1.01 15.71
N GLY A 318 -19.29 0.09 16.45
CA GLY A 318 -19.02 0.09 17.88
C GLY A 318 -17.59 -0.27 18.22
N SER A 319 -17.23 -0.18 19.51
CA SER A 319 -15.89 -0.48 19.98
C SER A 319 -15.57 -1.96 19.85
N GLY A 320 -14.40 -2.28 19.31
CA GLY A 320 -13.91 -3.62 19.10
C GLY A 320 -12.44 -3.77 19.48
N VAL A 321 -12.02 -5.02 19.64
CA VAL A 321 -10.63 -5.41 19.87
C VAL A 321 -10.28 -6.60 19.00
N GLY A 322 -9.01 -6.70 18.66
CA GLY A 322 -8.52 -7.82 17.88
C GLY A 322 -7.01 -7.89 17.88
N GLY A 323 -6.50 -8.71 16.99
CA GLY A 323 -5.08 -8.88 16.81
C GLY A 323 -4.76 -9.74 15.61
N GLY A 324 -3.49 -9.99 15.42
CA GLY A 324 -3.02 -10.83 14.34
C GLY A 324 -1.63 -11.35 14.58
N ILE A 325 -1.28 -12.34 13.79
CA ILE A 325 0.07 -12.85 13.63
C ILE A 325 0.41 -12.89 12.16
N GLY A 326 1.69 -12.70 11.84
CA GLY A 326 2.17 -12.79 10.47
C GLY A 326 3.59 -13.32 10.41
N PHE A 327 3.92 -13.92 9.30
CA PHE A 327 5.30 -14.34 9.02
C PHE A 327 5.65 -14.18 7.54
N GLU A 328 6.93 -13.98 7.31
CA GLU A 328 7.59 -14.04 6.00
C GLU A 328 8.92 -14.75 6.17
N HIS A 329 9.23 -15.68 5.27
CA HIS A 329 10.45 -16.47 5.37
C HIS A 329 11.07 -16.72 4.00
N GLU A 330 12.03 -15.90 3.62
CA GLU A 330 12.75 -16.11 2.36
C GLU A 330 13.67 -17.34 2.45
N LEU A 331 13.43 -18.28 1.56
CA LEU A 331 14.23 -19.49 1.39
C LEU A 331 15.48 -19.18 0.55
N ARG A 332 16.51 -20.05 0.65
CA ARG A 332 17.73 -19.94 -0.17
C ARG A 332 17.46 -19.99 -1.68
N SER A 333 16.34 -20.56 -2.09
CA SER A 333 15.88 -20.63 -3.47
C SER A 333 15.30 -19.30 -4.00
N GLY A 334 15.16 -18.28 -3.16
CA GLY A 334 14.53 -16.99 -3.50
C GLY A 334 13.00 -17.02 -3.46
N TRP A 335 12.40 -18.13 -3.04
CA TRP A 335 10.98 -18.21 -2.73
C TRP A 335 10.72 -17.73 -1.29
N THR A 336 9.63 -16.99 -1.10
CA THR A 336 9.25 -16.45 0.20
C THR A 336 7.83 -16.87 0.56
N PRO A 337 7.65 -18.01 1.25
CA PRO A 337 6.38 -18.29 1.88
C PRO A 337 6.05 -17.22 2.92
N PHE A 338 4.79 -16.81 2.95
CA PHE A 338 4.25 -15.87 3.90
C PHE A 338 2.88 -16.32 4.41
N GLY A 339 2.44 -15.77 5.51
CA GLY A 339 1.09 -16.00 6.04
C GLY A 339 0.68 -14.95 7.04
N ARG A 340 -0.63 -14.76 7.14
CA ARG A 340 -1.30 -13.88 8.09
C ARG A 340 -2.50 -14.58 8.69
N LEU A 341 -2.75 -14.31 9.96
CA LEU A 341 -3.99 -14.61 10.65
C LEU A 341 -4.41 -13.35 11.40
N GLY A 342 -5.57 -12.83 11.08
CA GLY A 342 -6.19 -11.73 11.80
C GLY A 342 -7.48 -12.20 12.46
N PHE A 343 -7.75 -11.70 13.66
CA PHE A 343 -8.98 -12.00 14.38
C PHE A 343 -9.49 -10.77 15.12
N ALA A 344 -10.80 -10.68 15.26
CA ALA A 344 -11.48 -9.55 15.91
C ALA A 344 -12.64 -10.01 16.76
N SER A 345 -13.04 -9.18 17.71
CA SER A 345 -14.37 -9.26 18.32
C SER A 345 -15.43 -9.01 17.24
N ASN A 346 -16.70 -9.38 17.50
CA ASN A 346 -17.80 -9.12 16.55
C ASN A 346 -18.19 -7.64 16.44
N ARG A 347 -17.36 -6.73 16.90
CA ARG A 347 -17.56 -5.26 16.88
C ARG A 347 -16.29 -4.58 16.44
N GLY A 348 -16.41 -3.39 15.89
CA GLY A 348 -15.29 -2.59 15.43
C GLY A 348 -14.71 -3.03 14.08
N THR A 349 -15.30 -4.02 13.42
CA THR A 349 -14.87 -4.51 12.11
C THR A 349 -15.98 -5.28 11.40
N SER A 350 -15.94 -5.32 10.08
CA SER A 350 -16.84 -6.14 9.25
C SER A 350 -16.37 -7.59 9.09
N ILE A 351 -15.07 -7.87 9.32
CA ILE A 351 -14.45 -9.18 9.20
C ILE A 351 -13.97 -9.62 10.58
N LYS A 352 -14.48 -10.75 11.06
CA LYS A 352 -14.13 -11.33 12.35
C LYS A 352 -12.80 -12.09 12.30
N GLN A 353 -12.53 -12.77 11.20
CA GLN A 353 -11.31 -13.53 10.99
C GLN A 353 -10.91 -13.50 9.53
N VAL A 354 -9.62 -13.36 9.29
CA VAL A 354 -9.01 -13.52 7.97
C VAL A 354 -7.76 -14.37 8.10
N GLU A 355 -7.63 -15.32 7.20
CA GLU A 355 -6.47 -16.19 7.06
C GLU A 355 -5.90 -16.01 5.67
N GLU A 356 -4.61 -15.90 5.57
CA GLU A 356 -3.90 -15.82 4.31
C GLU A 356 -2.64 -16.68 4.35
N LEU A 357 -2.42 -17.42 3.28
CA LEU A 357 -1.18 -18.14 3.02
C LEU A 357 -0.77 -17.91 1.57
N GLY A 358 0.50 -17.67 1.35
CA GLY A 358 1.00 -17.44 0.00
C GLY A 358 2.49 -17.72 -0.12
N ILE A 359 2.96 -17.52 -1.33
CA ILE A 359 4.37 -17.64 -1.68
C ILE A 359 4.71 -16.66 -2.81
N ASP A 360 5.80 -15.94 -2.62
CA ASP A 360 6.34 -15.01 -3.59
C ASP A 360 7.69 -15.44 -4.10
N GLN A 361 8.07 -14.93 -5.27
CA GLN A 361 9.41 -15.02 -5.78
C GLN A 361 9.85 -13.70 -6.38
N VAL A 362 10.88 -13.12 -5.80
CA VAL A 362 11.63 -12.02 -6.40
C VAL A 362 12.64 -12.62 -7.38
N LYS A 363 12.72 -12.09 -8.58
CA LYS A 363 13.55 -12.59 -9.70
C LYS A 363 13.11 -13.96 -10.25
N PRO A 364 11.83 -14.18 -10.54
CA PRO A 364 11.39 -15.42 -11.18
C PRO A 364 12.17 -15.62 -12.47
N PHE A 365 12.53 -16.87 -12.75
CA PHE A 365 13.36 -17.25 -13.92
C PHE A 365 14.72 -16.53 -14.00
N GLY A 366 15.23 -16.01 -12.86
CA GLY A 366 16.49 -15.26 -12.78
C GLY A 366 16.42 -13.82 -13.28
N ARG A 367 15.24 -13.31 -13.66
CA ARG A 367 15.05 -11.95 -14.20
C ARG A 367 14.93 -10.93 -13.09
N ARG A 368 15.90 -10.02 -12.98
CA ARG A 368 15.87 -8.93 -11.99
C ARG A 368 14.82 -7.89 -12.35
N GLY A 369 14.02 -7.49 -11.38
CA GLY A 369 12.91 -6.53 -11.54
C GLY A 369 11.56 -7.21 -11.77
N ASP A 370 11.52 -8.48 -12.17
CA ASP A 370 10.28 -9.24 -12.21
C ASP A 370 9.89 -9.76 -10.81
N MET A 371 8.62 -10.06 -10.62
CA MET A 371 8.07 -10.68 -9.41
C MET A 371 6.90 -11.60 -9.77
N PHE A 372 6.76 -12.66 -9.02
CA PHE A 372 5.63 -13.59 -9.10
C PHE A 372 5.08 -13.84 -7.71
N GLY A 373 3.77 -13.96 -7.58
CA GLY A 373 3.13 -14.33 -6.32
C GLY A 373 1.88 -15.17 -6.55
N ILE A 374 1.56 -15.98 -5.53
CA ILE A 374 0.31 -16.71 -5.40
C ILE A 374 -0.11 -16.68 -3.93
N SER A 375 -1.37 -16.32 -3.64
CA SER A 375 -1.95 -16.32 -2.30
C SER A 375 -3.33 -16.95 -2.29
N LEU A 376 -3.69 -17.53 -1.16
CA LEU A 376 -5.03 -18.00 -0.83
C LEU A 376 -5.47 -17.33 0.46
N SER A 377 -6.59 -16.64 0.39
CA SER A 377 -7.21 -15.98 1.53
C SER A 377 -8.57 -16.60 1.83
N HIS A 378 -8.91 -16.63 3.12
CA HIS A 378 -10.22 -17.01 3.62
C HIS A 378 -10.69 -16.03 4.68
N SER A 379 -11.97 -15.65 4.66
CA SER A 379 -12.54 -14.73 5.64
C SER A 379 -13.83 -15.24 6.26
N GLU A 380 -13.96 -14.98 7.57
CA GLU A 380 -15.19 -15.11 8.32
C GLU A 380 -15.73 -13.70 8.64
N PRO A 381 -16.93 -13.35 8.20
CA PRO A 381 -17.51 -12.04 8.50
C PRO A 381 -17.97 -11.92 9.95
N ALA A 382 -17.96 -10.69 10.48
CA ALA A 382 -18.39 -10.42 11.86
C ALA A 382 -19.90 -10.53 12.05
N SER A 383 -20.70 -9.99 11.14
CA SER A 383 -22.17 -10.06 11.19
C SER A 383 -22.80 -9.69 9.86
N GLY A 384 -24.07 -10.09 9.65
CA GLY A 384 -24.85 -9.69 8.49
C GLY A 384 -24.46 -10.32 7.15
N ALA A 385 -23.42 -11.09 7.11
CA ALA A 385 -22.92 -11.77 5.92
C ALA A 385 -23.61 -13.12 5.72
N LYS A 386 -23.60 -13.60 4.47
CA LYS A 386 -24.24 -14.84 4.09
C LYS A 386 -23.23 -15.98 3.91
N HIS A 387 -22.01 -15.64 3.53
CA HIS A 387 -21.02 -16.63 3.14
C HIS A 387 -19.66 -16.31 3.74
N HIS A 388 -18.87 -17.36 3.99
CA HIS A 388 -17.44 -17.28 4.18
C HIS A 388 -16.81 -17.20 2.78
N GLU A 389 -15.99 -16.20 2.55
CA GLU A 389 -15.37 -15.95 1.26
C GLU A 389 -13.95 -16.50 1.20
N SER A 390 -13.59 -17.04 0.05
CA SER A 390 -12.19 -17.41 -0.22
C SER A 390 -11.76 -16.81 -1.56
N VAL A 391 -10.53 -16.30 -1.61
CA VAL A 391 -9.93 -15.76 -2.83
C VAL A 391 -8.56 -16.38 -3.04
N LEU A 392 -8.38 -16.98 -4.21
CA LEU A 392 -7.06 -17.36 -4.71
C LEU A 392 -6.62 -16.30 -5.72
N GLU A 393 -5.48 -15.67 -5.49
CA GLU A 393 -4.89 -14.71 -6.41
C GLU A 393 -3.51 -15.16 -6.88
N THR A 394 -3.19 -14.88 -8.13
CA THR A 394 -1.83 -15.03 -8.68
C THR A 394 -1.53 -13.91 -9.64
N PHE A 395 -0.33 -13.36 -9.54
CA PHE A 395 0.15 -12.30 -10.43
C PHE A 395 1.56 -12.57 -10.95
N TYR A 396 1.88 -11.95 -12.07
CA TYR A 396 3.25 -11.84 -12.56
C TYR A 396 3.53 -10.39 -12.93
N ARG A 397 4.52 -9.76 -12.28
CA ARG A 397 5.01 -8.43 -12.63
C ARG A 397 6.23 -8.55 -13.51
N LEU A 398 6.11 -8.09 -14.73
CA LEU A 398 7.17 -8.08 -15.74
C LEU A 398 7.77 -6.67 -15.83
N ARG A 399 9.07 -6.52 -15.63
CA ARG A 399 9.80 -5.28 -15.91
C ARG A 399 9.95 -5.13 -17.42
N LEU A 400 9.02 -4.39 -18.05
CA LEU A 400 9.00 -4.18 -19.49
C LEU A 400 10.12 -3.23 -19.94
N THR A 401 10.21 -2.06 -19.30
CA THR A 401 11.28 -1.07 -19.47
C THR A 401 11.86 -0.68 -18.11
N LYS A 402 12.80 0.25 -18.05
CA LYS A 402 13.27 0.77 -16.75
C LYS A 402 12.16 1.45 -15.94
N SER A 403 11.16 2.00 -16.63
CA SER A 403 10.10 2.83 -16.05
C SER A 403 8.71 2.23 -16.16
N VAL A 404 8.55 1.05 -16.78
CA VAL A 404 7.23 0.44 -17.00
C VAL A 404 7.24 -1.01 -16.55
N ASP A 405 6.31 -1.32 -15.65
CA ASP A 405 5.90 -2.68 -15.31
C ASP A 405 4.59 -3.04 -16.01
N LEU A 406 4.47 -4.30 -16.41
CA LEU A 406 3.25 -4.86 -16.96
C LEU A 406 3.04 -6.26 -16.37
N GLY A 407 1.79 -6.64 -16.08
CA GLY A 407 1.56 -7.98 -15.56
C GLY A 407 0.12 -8.44 -15.58
N PRO A 408 -0.10 -9.72 -15.91
CA PRO A 408 -1.38 -10.36 -15.69
C PRO A 408 -1.64 -10.57 -14.20
N ASP A 409 -2.91 -10.59 -13.87
CA ASP A 409 -3.45 -10.88 -12.57
C ASP A 409 -4.66 -11.80 -12.72
N LEU A 410 -4.77 -12.82 -11.90
CA LEU A 410 -5.88 -13.76 -11.91
C LEU A 410 -6.37 -13.99 -10.49
N GLU A 411 -7.65 -13.72 -10.26
CA GLU A 411 -8.29 -14.03 -8.99
C GLU A 411 -9.44 -15.04 -9.19
N LEU A 412 -9.61 -15.94 -8.23
CA LEU A 412 -10.78 -16.80 -8.11
C LEU A 412 -11.49 -16.46 -6.80
N SER A 413 -12.54 -15.65 -6.87
CA SER A 413 -13.43 -15.35 -5.74
C SER A 413 -14.49 -16.42 -5.62
N ASN A 414 -14.52 -17.09 -4.49
CA ASN A 414 -15.45 -18.16 -4.18
C ASN A 414 -16.33 -17.76 -3.01
N HIS A 415 -17.64 -17.83 -3.20
CA HIS A 415 -18.68 -17.48 -2.23
C HIS A 415 -18.51 -16.04 -1.68
N PRO A 416 -18.62 -14.99 -2.52
CA PRO A 416 -18.49 -13.62 -2.04
C PRO A 416 -19.41 -13.34 -0.85
N THR A 417 -18.89 -12.69 0.16
CA THR A 417 -19.47 -12.58 1.52
C THR A 417 -20.90 -12.06 1.54
N TYR A 418 -21.20 -11.03 0.75
CA TYR A 418 -22.50 -10.35 0.72
C TYR A 418 -23.38 -10.75 -0.48
N ALA A 419 -22.91 -11.67 -1.30
CA ALA A 419 -23.68 -12.13 -2.46
C ALA A 419 -25.03 -12.75 -2.04
N SER A 420 -26.06 -12.56 -2.85
CA SER A 420 -27.40 -13.12 -2.57
C SER A 420 -27.43 -14.65 -2.64
N ARG A 421 -26.54 -15.24 -3.43
CA ARG A 421 -26.34 -16.70 -3.59
C ARG A 421 -24.85 -16.99 -3.67
N ALA A 422 -24.48 -18.19 -3.26
CA ALA A 422 -23.11 -18.68 -3.41
C ALA A 422 -22.77 -18.88 -4.90
N TYR A 423 -21.63 -18.38 -5.35
CA TYR A 423 -21.07 -18.61 -6.69
C TYR A 423 -19.56 -18.46 -6.67
N THR A 424 -18.92 -18.85 -7.74
CA THR A 424 -17.48 -18.64 -7.95
C THR A 424 -17.29 -17.80 -9.22
N SER A 425 -16.48 -16.76 -9.15
CA SER A 425 -16.12 -15.93 -10.30
C SER A 425 -14.61 -15.89 -10.45
N ALA A 426 -14.13 -16.06 -11.69
CA ALA A 426 -12.75 -15.74 -12.01
C ALA A 426 -12.67 -14.30 -12.50
N LEU A 427 -11.69 -13.55 -11.96
CA LEU A 427 -11.37 -12.21 -12.43
C LEU A 427 -10.05 -12.28 -13.20
N LEU A 428 -10.13 -11.87 -14.46
CA LEU A 428 -8.96 -11.79 -15.35
C LEU A 428 -8.48 -10.35 -15.37
N GLY A 429 -7.30 -10.09 -14.84
CA GLY A 429 -6.73 -8.78 -14.68
C GLY A 429 -5.50 -8.54 -15.56
N MET A 430 -5.29 -7.28 -15.91
CA MET A 430 -4.06 -6.76 -16.47
C MET A 430 -3.71 -5.47 -15.76
N ARG A 431 -2.50 -5.40 -15.21
CA ARG A 431 -1.98 -4.21 -14.52
C ARG A 431 -0.79 -3.66 -15.27
N MET A 432 -0.73 -2.33 -15.38
CA MET A 432 0.41 -1.60 -15.90
C MET A 432 0.77 -0.49 -14.92
N ARG A 433 2.05 -0.36 -14.59
CA ARG A 433 2.57 0.74 -13.76
C ARG A 433 3.64 1.50 -14.54
N ILE A 434 3.54 2.83 -14.50
CA ILE A 434 4.53 3.76 -15.03
C ILE A 434 5.18 4.45 -13.83
N ILE A 435 6.50 4.51 -13.80
CA ILE A 435 7.32 5.13 -12.76
C ILE A 435 8.05 6.30 -13.40
N PHE A 436 7.88 7.49 -12.85
CA PHE A 436 8.43 8.74 -13.38
C PHE A 436 9.71 9.16 -12.67
#